data_9cacaa48a56e607794157965bce83012
#
_entry.id   9cacaa48a56e607794157965bce83012
#
_cell.length_a   1.000
_cell.length_b   1.000
_cell.length_c   1.000
_cell.angle_alpha   90.00
_cell.angle_beta   90.00
_cell.angle_gamma   90.00
#
_symmetry.space_group_name_H-M   'P 1'
#
loop_
_entity.id
_entity.type
_entity.pdbx_description
1 polymer ?
#
loop_
_entity_poly.entity_id
_entity_poly.type
_entity_poly.pdbx_seq_one_letter_code
_entity_poly.pdbx_strand_id
1 'polypeptide(L)' 'MTEFTEEELDRFRKVFDKYDENGNGNIDWDEFCRFIDEMVGGMSIEDKSLAFHLVDTNHTGMISFEEFIDWWGKR' A
#
# COMPACT_ATOMS: atom_id res chain seq x y z
N MET A 1 11.41 14.78 -0.23
CA MET A 1 11.53 14.95 1.24
C MET A 1 10.26 14.43 1.90
N THR A 2 10.38 13.54 2.88
CA THR A 2 9.20 13.00 3.54
C THR A 2 8.71 13.96 4.61
N GLU A 3 7.39 14.01 4.76
CA GLU A 3 6.75 14.82 5.80
C GLU A 3 6.44 13.99 7.04
N PHE A 4 6.90 12.74 7.05
CA PHE A 4 6.57 11.80 8.11
C PHE A 4 7.67 11.72 9.14
N THR A 5 7.27 11.53 10.41
CA THR A 5 8.23 11.28 11.48
C THR A 5 8.71 9.84 11.40
N GLU A 6 9.80 9.54 12.11
CA GLU A 6 10.32 8.17 12.17
C GLU A 6 9.29 7.21 12.76
N GLU A 7 8.51 7.67 13.74
CA GLU A 7 7.45 6.86 14.33
C GLU A 7 6.38 6.52 13.32
N GLU A 8 5.99 7.50 12.50
CA GLU A 8 4.98 7.26 11.47
C GLU A 8 5.48 6.29 10.42
N LEU A 9 6.72 6.47 9.98
CA LEU A 9 7.32 5.57 9.01
C LEU A 9 7.42 4.16 9.54
N ASP A 10 7.76 4.02 10.82
CA ASP A 10 7.84 2.71 11.45
C ASP A 10 6.48 2.01 11.48
N ARG A 11 5.41 2.75 11.76
CA ARG A 11 4.06 2.21 11.74
C ARG A 11 3.67 1.76 10.33
N PHE A 12 3.94 2.59 9.34
CA PHE A 12 3.63 2.25 7.95
C PHE A 12 4.41 1.03 7.51
N ARG A 13 5.65 0.91 7.94
CA ARG A 13 6.49 -0.23 7.63
C ARG A 13 5.93 -1.52 8.21
N LYS A 14 5.46 -1.46 9.43
CA LYS A 14 4.85 -2.63 10.07
C LYS A 14 3.62 -3.09 9.32
N VAL A 15 2.76 -2.15 8.90
CA VAL A 15 1.59 -2.48 8.12
C VAL A 15 2.00 -3.06 6.77
N PHE A 16 2.95 -2.41 6.12
CA PHE A 16 3.44 -2.87 4.83
C PHE A 16 4.01 -4.28 4.91
N ASP A 17 4.87 -4.54 5.91
CA ASP A 17 5.48 -5.85 6.08
C ASP A 17 4.45 -6.93 6.37
N LYS A 18 3.38 -6.58 7.07
CA LYS A 18 2.30 -7.52 7.35
C LYS A 18 1.67 -8.06 6.07
N TYR A 19 1.54 -7.21 5.06
CA TYR A 19 0.90 -7.57 3.79
C TYR A 19 1.88 -8.01 2.72
N ASP A 20 3.16 -7.75 2.92
CA ASP A 20 4.23 -8.18 2.02
C ASP A 20 4.64 -9.61 2.40
N GLU A 21 3.80 -10.57 2.07
CA GLU A 21 4.01 -11.96 2.46
C GLU A 21 5.28 -12.57 1.85
N ASN A 22 5.64 -12.11 0.67
CA ASN A 22 6.80 -12.62 -0.04
C ASN A 22 8.11 -12.05 0.47
N GLY A 23 8.05 -10.97 1.24
CA GLY A 23 9.23 -10.32 1.75
C GLY A 23 10.12 -9.69 0.68
N ASN A 24 9.55 -9.36 -0.46
CA ASN A 24 10.31 -8.80 -1.58
C ASN A 24 10.37 -7.27 -1.59
N GLY A 25 9.73 -6.65 -0.60
CA GLY A 25 9.72 -5.19 -0.50
C GLY A 25 8.63 -4.51 -1.32
N ASN A 26 7.74 -5.28 -1.91
CA ASN A 26 6.64 -4.77 -2.72
C ASN A 26 5.35 -5.51 -2.39
N ILE A 27 4.24 -4.84 -2.59
CA ILE A 27 2.90 -5.44 -2.42
C ILE A 27 2.31 -5.65 -3.81
N ASP A 28 1.88 -6.88 -4.09
CA ASP A 28 1.22 -7.18 -5.35
C ASP A 28 -0.30 -6.96 -5.24
N TRP A 29 -1.02 -7.29 -6.32
CA TRP A 29 -2.46 -7.08 -6.38
C TRP A 29 -3.21 -7.82 -5.27
N ASP A 30 -2.88 -9.10 -5.06
CA ASP A 30 -3.57 -9.90 -4.06
C ASP A 30 -3.33 -9.35 -2.65
N GLU A 31 -2.09 -8.98 -2.37
CA GLU A 31 -1.71 -8.42 -1.07
C GLU A 31 -2.38 -7.08 -0.84
N PHE A 32 -2.47 -6.26 -1.88
CA PHE A 32 -3.14 -4.98 -1.81
C PHE A 32 -4.65 -5.15 -1.53
N CYS A 33 -5.27 -6.11 -2.18
CA CYS A 33 -6.68 -6.40 -1.94
C CYS A 33 -6.94 -6.78 -0.47
N ARG A 34 -6.08 -7.59 0.10
CA ARG A 34 -6.18 -7.95 1.52
C ARG A 34 -6.05 -6.73 2.41
N PHE A 35 -5.10 -5.86 2.10
CA PHE A 35 -4.90 -4.64 2.86
C PHE A 35 -6.17 -3.78 2.83
N ILE A 36 -6.73 -3.58 1.66
CA ILE A 36 -7.94 -2.77 1.51
C ILE A 36 -9.12 -3.40 2.25
N ASP A 37 -9.28 -4.71 2.13
CA ASP A 37 -10.38 -5.41 2.80
C ASP A 37 -10.32 -5.27 4.31
N GLU A 38 -9.12 -5.29 4.88
CA GLU A 38 -8.96 -5.16 6.33
C GLU A 38 -9.06 -3.72 6.81
N MET A 39 -8.52 -2.79 6.04
CA MET A 39 -8.44 -1.39 6.48
C MET A 39 -9.68 -0.57 6.14
N VAL A 40 -10.22 -0.79 4.97
CA VAL A 40 -11.38 -0.03 4.49
C VAL A 40 -12.64 -0.86 4.57
N GLY A 41 -12.62 -2.05 3.98
CA GLY A 41 -13.77 -2.94 3.91
C GLY A 41 -14.84 -2.44 2.96
N GLY A 42 -15.55 -3.36 2.34
CA GLY A 42 -16.69 -3.02 1.50
C GLY A 42 -16.37 -2.34 0.17
N MET A 43 -15.11 -2.24 -0.19
CA MET A 43 -14.73 -1.65 -1.47
C MET A 43 -14.90 -2.68 -2.59
N SER A 44 -15.50 -2.26 -3.72
CA SER A 44 -15.69 -3.14 -4.86
C SER A 44 -14.36 -3.47 -5.52
N ILE A 45 -14.35 -4.53 -6.32
CA ILE A 45 -13.12 -4.92 -7.02
C ILE A 45 -12.71 -3.82 -8.02
N GLU A 46 -13.68 -3.15 -8.62
CA GLU A 46 -13.39 -2.06 -9.54
C GLU A 46 -12.71 -0.90 -8.84
N ASP A 47 -13.20 -0.55 -7.66
CA ASP A 47 -12.62 0.52 -6.86
C ASP A 47 -11.23 0.14 -6.36
N LYS A 48 -11.03 -1.12 -5.97
CA LYS A 48 -9.72 -1.60 -5.57
C LYS A 48 -8.72 -1.52 -6.72
N SER A 49 -9.18 -1.89 -7.92
CA SER A 49 -8.34 -1.83 -9.12
C SER A 49 -7.92 -0.40 -9.42
N LEU A 50 -8.86 0.54 -9.32
CA LEU A 50 -8.57 1.94 -9.55
C LEU A 50 -7.57 2.46 -8.50
N ALA A 51 -7.78 2.12 -7.24
CA ALA A 51 -6.86 2.53 -6.18
C ALA A 51 -5.46 1.97 -6.42
N PHE A 52 -5.36 0.70 -6.76
CA PHE A 52 -4.09 0.07 -7.04
C PHE A 52 -3.35 0.79 -8.17
N HIS A 53 -4.08 1.10 -9.23
CA HIS A 53 -3.51 1.81 -10.37
C HIS A 53 -2.99 3.19 -9.99
N LEU A 54 -3.73 3.90 -9.14
CA LEU A 54 -3.33 5.23 -8.67
C LEU A 54 -2.10 5.17 -7.75
N VAL A 55 -2.00 4.12 -6.94
CA VAL A 55 -0.87 3.96 -6.02
C VAL A 55 0.37 3.52 -6.78
N ASP A 56 0.22 2.64 -7.77
CA ASP A 56 1.33 2.12 -8.58
C ASP A 56 1.73 3.14 -9.64
N THR A 57 2.38 4.20 -9.21
CA THR A 57 2.75 5.31 -10.11
C THR A 57 3.78 4.90 -11.14
N ASN A 58 4.59 3.90 -10.85
CA ASN A 58 5.62 3.40 -11.76
C ASN A 58 5.08 2.37 -12.74
N HIS A 59 3.84 1.92 -12.55
CA HIS A 59 3.19 0.92 -13.41
C HIS A 59 4.00 -0.37 -13.54
N THR A 60 4.56 -0.80 -12.41
CA THR A 60 5.33 -2.05 -12.36
C THR A 60 4.47 -3.27 -12.06
N GLY A 61 3.21 -3.05 -11.68
CA GLY A 61 2.32 -4.11 -11.24
C GLY A 61 2.47 -4.43 -9.77
N MET A 62 3.27 -3.68 -9.06
CA MET A 62 3.50 -3.83 -7.63
C MET A 62 3.61 -2.47 -6.97
N ILE A 63 3.33 -2.42 -5.67
CA ILE A 63 3.40 -1.19 -4.90
C ILE A 63 4.62 -1.26 -3.99
N SER A 64 5.55 -0.32 -4.17
CA SER A 64 6.71 -0.20 -3.30
C SER A 64 6.32 0.48 -1.99
N PHE A 65 7.21 0.41 -1.00
CA PHE A 65 6.96 1.08 0.26
C PHE A 65 6.79 2.59 0.09
N GLU A 66 7.59 3.19 -0.77
CA GLU A 66 7.49 4.63 -1.03
C GLU A 66 6.14 5.00 -1.64
N GLU A 67 5.68 4.21 -2.61
CA GLU A 67 4.36 4.42 -3.22
C GLU A 67 3.26 4.24 -2.19
N PHE A 68 3.41 3.26 -1.32
CA PHE A 68 2.44 2.97 -0.28
C PHE A 68 2.30 4.15 0.68
N ILE A 69 3.39 4.67 1.22
CA ILE A 69 3.32 5.78 2.17
C ILE A 69 2.87 7.08 1.52
N ASP A 70 3.22 7.26 0.26
CA ASP A 70 2.79 8.45 -0.48
C ASP A 70 1.27 8.49 -0.62
N TRP A 71 0.68 7.35 -0.86
CA TRP A 71 -0.77 7.24 -0.98
C TRP A 71 -1.46 7.18 0.39
N TRP A 72 -1.02 6.28 1.24
CA TRP A 72 -1.67 6.02 2.54
C TRP A 72 -1.44 7.14 3.53
N GLY A 73 -0.20 7.61 3.60
CA GLY A 73 0.19 8.63 4.57
C GLY A 73 -0.37 10.01 4.30
N LYS A 74 -0.76 10.29 3.07
CA LYS A 74 -1.29 11.61 2.69
C LYS A 74 -2.80 11.72 2.77
N ARG A 75 -3.43 10.76 3.32
CA ARG A 75 -4.90 10.76 3.43
C ARG A 75 -5.42 11.76 4.42
#